data_5590df47359859f63caeb3a2050a2b42
#
_entry.id   5590df47359859f63caeb3a2050a2b42
#
_cell.length_a   1.000
_cell.length_b   1.000
_cell.length_c   1.000
_cell.angle_alpha   90.00
_cell.angle_beta   90.00
_cell.angle_gamma   90.00
#
_symmetry.space_group_name_H-M   'P 1'
#
loop_
_entity.id
_entity.type
_entity.pdbx_description
1 polymer ?
#
loop_
_entity_poly.entity_id
_entity_poly.type
_entity_poly.pdbx_seq_one_letter_code
_entity_poly.pdbx_strand_id
1 'polypeptide(L)'
;MNFKEILNKYLEELNCSSKKLSNESGLSESVISRYRSGERTPIKDSEQMNKLITSLFNIAQKNEQNEYTIDKITNDFNNAFPSDNFDYIAFSKGLNALITSLNINTNEMSKYILFDASHISRIRNGKAKASNPIEFANKICSYIYSKYKSPEDINKLQSIIGCKKSDLTNSKFCHTLSS
;
A
#
# COMPACT_ATOMS: atom_id res chain seq x y z
N MET A 1 11.01 -2.44 4.15
CA MET A 1 10.64 -1.00 4.26
C MET A 1 9.52 -0.73 3.27
N ASN A 2 8.51 0.07 3.64
CA ASN A 2 7.48 0.50 2.71
C ASN A 2 7.92 1.74 1.92
N PHE A 3 7.15 2.12 0.90
CA PHE A 3 7.47 3.26 0.02
C PHE A 3 7.73 4.57 0.79
N LYS A 4 6.87 4.91 1.76
CA LYS A 4 6.99 6.10 2.59
C LYS A 4 8.30 6.12 3.38
N GLU A 5 8.68 5.00 3.97
CA GLU A 5 9.92 4.86 4.75
C GLU A 5 11.14 5.06 3.85
N ILE A 6 11.13 4.46 2.66
CA ILE A 6 12.22 4.61 1.68
C ILE A 6 12.31 6.06 1.20
N LEU A 7 11.19 6.68 0.85
CA LEU A 7 11.20 8.07 0.39
C LEU A 7 11.73 9.02 1.46
N ASN A 8 11.27 8.90 2.71
CA ASN A 8 11.74 9.76 3.79
C ASN A 8 13.22 9.53 4.10
N LYS A 9 13.69 8.28 4.06
CA LYS A 9 15.12 7.94 4.20
C LYS A 9 15.96 8.65 3.14
N TYR A 10 15.61 8.55 1.86
CA TYR A 10 16.34 9.25 0.79
C TYR A 10 16.33 10.78 0.97
N LEU A 11 15.20 11.35 1.39
CA LEU A 11 15.13 12.79 1.63
C LEU A 11 16.05 13.25 2.76
N GLU A 12 16.18 12.45 3.83
CA GLU A 12 17.11 12.71 4.92
C GLU A 12 18.57 12.56 4.47
N GLU A 13 18.93 11.42 3.87
CA GLU A 13 20.29 11.11 3.44
C GLU A 13 20.80 12.09 2.38
N LEU A 14 19.96 12.56 1.47
CA LEU A 14 20.29 13.54 0.43
C LEU A 14 20.12 15.01 0.89
N ASN A 15 19.77 15.26 2.16
CA ASN A 15 19.41 16.58 2.66
C ASN A 15 18.49 17.34 1.73
N CYS A 16 17.39 16.66 1.34
CA CYS A 16 16.46 17.11 0.32
C CYS A 16 15.09 17.43 0.91
N SER A 17 14.67 18.69 0.81
CA SER A 17 13.31 19.11 1.21
C SER A 17 12.26 18.68 0.19
N SER A 18 10.99 18.60 0.62
CA SER A 18 9.86 18.35 -0.29
C SER A 18 9.80 19.36 -1.43
N LYS A 19 10.11 20.62 -1.17
CA LYS A 19 10.16 21.69 -2.17
C LYS A 19 11.28 21.46 -3.20
N LYS A 20 12.49 21.06 -2.75
CA LYS A 20 13.61 20.75 -3.65
C LYS A 20 13.23 19.57 -4.56
N LEU A 21 12.64 18.49 -4.00
CA LEU A 21 12.19 17.34 -4.78
C LEU A 21 11.05 17.70 -5.74
N SER A 22 10.12 18.56 -5.33
CA SER A 22 9.04 19.08 -6.17
C SER A 22 9.59 19.79 -7.41
N ASN A 23 10.53 20.70 -7.21
CA ASN A 23 11.16 21.44 -8.31
C ASN A 23 11.93 20.53 -9.27
N GLU A 24 12.64 19.54 -8.76
CA GLU A 24 13.43 18.63 -9.57
C GLU A 24 12.55 17.62 -10.34
N SER A 25 11.46 17.14 -9.71
CA SER A 25 10.60 16.09 -10.30
C SER A 25 9.45 16.63 -11.16
N GLY A 26 9.13 17.93 -11.01
CA GLY A 26 7.91 18.50 -11.60
C GLY A 26 6.61 18.00 -10.96
N LEU A 27 6.69 17.25 -9.86
CA LEU A 27 5.53 16.87 -9.06
C LEU A 27 5.18 18.00 -8.08
N SER A 28 3.90 18.24 -7.82
CA SER A 28 3.52 19.26 -6.85
C SER A 28 3.93 18.92 -5.43
N GLU A 29 4.22 19.90 -4.60
CA GLU A 29 4.57 19.72 -3.19
C GLU A 29 3.49 18.94 -2.43
N SER A 30 2.21 19.15 -2.77
CA SER A 30 1.10 18.41 -2.16
C SER A 30 1.13 16.92 -2.48
N VAL A 31 1.53 16.53 -3.69
CA VAL A 31 1.72 15.12 -4.06
C VAL A 31 2.87 14.51 -3.26
N ILE A 32 4.01 15.19 -3.19
CA ILE A 32 5.17 14.73 -2.43
C ILE A 32 4.85 14.62 -0.93
N SER A 33 4.12 15.59 -0.38
CA SER A 33 3.67 15.53 1.02
C SER A 33 2.81 14.30 1.32
N ARG A 34 1.86 13.97 0.42
CA ARG A 34 1.05 12.75 0.54
C ARG A 34 1.86 11.46 0.40
N TYR A 35 2.87 11.46 -0.44
CA TYR A 35 3.80 10.33 -0.55
C TYR A 35 4.62 10.15 0.73
N ARG A 36 5.09 11.23 1.33
CA ARG A 36 5.84 11.24 2.59
C ARG A 36 5.01 10.82 3.80
N SER A 37 3.75 11.25 3.85
CA SER A 37 2.81 10.85 4.91
C SER A 37 2.34 9.39 4.77
N GLY A 38 2.45 8.81 3.56
CA GLY A 38 1.89 7.50 3.23
C GLY A 38 0.39 7.54 2.91
N GLU A 39 -0.21 8.74 2.82
CA GLU A 39 -1.60 8.91 2.39
C GLU A 39 -1.80 8.44 0.94
N ARG A 40 -0.74 8.54 0.14
CA ARG A 40 -0.72 8.09 -1.25
C ARG A 40 0.62 7.41 -1.57
N THR A 41 0.57 6.41 -2.46
CA THR A 41 1.74 5.77 -3.04
C THR A 41 1.64 5.85 -4.57
N PRO A 42 2.70 6.15 -5.32
CA PRO A 42 2.65 6.09 -6.78
C PRO A 42 2.42 4.64 -7.23
N ILE A 43 1.92 4.48 -8.44
CA ILE A 43 1.84 3.16 -9.06
C ILE A 43 3.26 2.72 -9.46
N LYS A 44 3.60 1.45 -9.20
CA LYS A 44 4.87 0.86 -9.65
C LYS A 44 5.05 1.09 -11.15
N ASP A 45 6.26 1.43 -11.56
CA ASP A 45 6.64 1.70 -12.97
C ASP A 45 5.85 2.83 -13.66
N SER A 46 5.12 3.64 -12.88
CA SER A 46 4.43 4.82 -13.42
C SER A 46 5.40 5.97 -13.76
N GLU A 47 4.97 6.88 -14.62
CA GLU A 47 5.70 8.11 -14.91
C GLU A 47 6.07 8.91 -13.66
N GLN A 48 5.15 8.95 -12.68
CA GLN A 48 5.38 9.65 -11.39
C GLN A 48 6.49 8.97 -10.58
N MET A 49 6.52 7.64 -10.58
CA MET A 49 7.56 6.86 -9.93
C MET A 49 8.93 7.10 -10.58
N ASN A 50 8.99 7.06 -11.90
CA ASN A 50 10.21 7.32 -12.66
C ASN A 50 10.72 8.74 -12.44
N LYS A 51 9.83 9.74 -12.39
CA LYS A 51 10.18 11.13 -12.06
C LYS A 51 10.80 11.24 -10.67
N LEU A 52 10.27 10.55 -9.66
CA LEU A 52 10.84 10.54 -8.31
C LEU A 52 12.24 9.93 -8.29
N ILE A 53 12.40 8.74 -8.87
CA ILE A 53 13.68 8.01 -8.91
C ILE A 53 14.75 8.86 -9.61
N THR A 54 14.44 9.35 -10.81
CA THR A 54 15.36 10.20 -11.58
C THR A 54 15.75 11.47 -10.83
N SER A 55 14.79 12.10 -10.16
CA SER A 55 15.07 13.33 -9.41
C SER A 55 15.93 13.09 -8.18
N LEU A 56 15.70 12.00 -7.44
CA LEU A 56 16.55 11.63 -6.31
C LEU A 56 17.97 11.32 -6.79
N PHE A 57 18.12 10.62 -7.89
CA PHE A 57 19.43 10.38 -8.51
C PHE A 57 20.12 11.69 -8.90
N ASN A 58 19.43 12.60 -9.59
CA ASN A 58 19.98 13.90 -9.98
C ASN A 58 20.41 14.73 -8.77
N ILE A 59 19.64 14.69 -7.68
CA ILE A 59 19.99 15.39 -6.43
C ILE A 59 21.23 14.76 -5.79
N ALA A 60 21.34 13.44 -5.79
CA ALA A 60 22.51 12.73 -5.30
C ALA A 60 23.76 13.12 -6.09
N GLN A 61 23.69 13.14 -7.42
CA GLN A 61 24.79 13.56 -8.27
C GLN A 61 25.22 15.03 -8.00
N LYS A 62 24.26 15.93 -7.85
CA LYS A 62 24.53 17.35 -7.50
C LYS A 62 25.17 17.51 -6.11
N ASN A 63 24.94 16.57 -5.22
CA ASN A 63 25.54 16.53 -3.87
C ASN A 63 26.85 15.71 -3.81
N GLU A 64 27.38 15.25 -4.95
CA GLU A 64 28.57 14.39 -5.07
C GLU A 64 28.47 13.06 -4.30
N GLN A 65 27.24 12.58 -4.09
CA GLN A 65 26.94 11.32 -3.37
C GLN A 65 26.83 10.16 -4.37
N ASN A 66 27.99 9.72 -4.89
CA ASN A 66 28.09 8.74 -5.98
C ASN A 66 27.64 7.31 -5.59
N GLU A 67 27.46 7.02 -4.32
CA GLU A 67 26.94 5.74 -3.82
C GLU A 67 25.44 5.52 -4.15
N TYR A 68 24.71 6.59 -4.50
CA TYR A 68 23.32 6.52 -4.91
C TYR A 68 23.20 6.43 -6.44
N THR A 69 23.37 5.23 -6.97
CA THR A 69 23.16 4.97 -8.39
C THR A 69 21.65 4.85 -8.70
N ILE A 70 21.28 5.08 -9.95
CA ILE A 70 19.90 4.97 -10.39
C ILE A 70 19.35 3.55 -10.15
N ASP A 71 20.18 2.53 -10.36
CA ASP A 71 19.81 1.12 -10.14
C ASP A 71 19.54 0.84 -8.66
N LYS A 72 20.38 1.37 -7.77
CA LYS A 72 20.20 1.22 -6.31
C LYS A 72 18.88 1.85 -5.87
N ILE A 73 18.62 3.10 -6.28
CA ILE A 73 17.39 3.80 -5.95
C ILE A 73 16.18 3.05 -6.51
N THR A 74 16.24 2.61 -7.77
CA THR A 74 15.17 1.84 -8.42
C THR A 74 14.88 0.54 -7.68
N ASN A 75 15.91 -0.22 -7.31
CA ASN A 75 15.76 -1.48 -6.59
C ASN A 75 15.17 -1.26 -5.20
N ASP A 76 15.63 -0.25 -4.46
CA ASP A 76 15.09 0.06 -3.14
C ASP A 76 13.60 0.37 -3.22
N PHE A 77 13.19 1.20 -4.17
CA PHE A 77 11.77 1.51 -4.35
C PHE A 77 10.96 0.30 -4.88
N ASN A 78 11.51 -0.50 -5.79
CA ASN A 78 10.82 -1.70 -6.28
C ASN A 78 10.57 -2.72 -5.16
N ASN A 79 11.50 -2.84 -4.20
CA ASN A 79 11.33 -3.69 -3.02
C ASN A 79 10.23 -3.20 -2.05
N ALA A 80 9.76 -1.96 -2.21
CA ALA A 80 8.62 -1.43 -1.45
C ALA A 80 7.26 -1.88 -2.00
N PHE A 81 7.25 -2.40 -3.22
CA PHE A 81 6.04 -2.92 -3.84
C PHE A 81 5.98 -4.44 -3.72
N PRO A 82 4.77 -5.00 -3.63
CA PRO A 82 4.61 -6.45 -3.68
C PRO A 82 5.28 -7.00 -4.95
N SER A 83 5.87 -8.18 -4.85
CA SER A 83 6.31 -8.93 -6.02
C SER A 83 5.14 -9.04 -7.03
N ASP A 84 5.44 -9.13 -8.32
CA ASP A 84 4.44 -9.22 -9.41
C ASP A 84 3.48 -10.43 -9.29
N ASN A 85 3.66 -11.25 -8.25
CA ASN A 85 2.86 -12.44 -7.92
C ASN A 85 1.62 -12.15 -7.06
N PHE A 86 1.24 -10.89 -6.78
CA PHE A 86 0.01 -10.64 -6.04
C PHE A 86 -1.21 -11.00 -6.89
N ASP A 87 -1.93 -12.05 -6.49
CA ASP A 87 -3.14 -12.50 -7.19
C ASP A 87 -4.32 -11.57 -6.93
N TYR A 88 -4.43 -10.53 -7.76
CA TYR A 88 -5.54 -9.58 -7.69
C TYR A 88 -6.92 -10.21 -7.92
N ILE A 89 -6.99 -11.32 -8.65
CA ILE A 89 -8.26 -12.02 -8.92
C ILE A 89 -8.71 -12.73 -7.65
N ALA A 90 -7.82 -13.51 -7.04
CA ALA A 90 -8.09 -14.18 -5.76
C ALA A 90 -8.40 -13.14 -4.66
N PHE A 91 -7.60 -12.08 -4.56
CA PHE A 91 -7.81 -11.01 -3.59
C PHE A 91 -9.17 -10.33 -3.74
N SER A 92 -9.57 -9.94 -4.97
CA SER A 92 -10.87 -9.28 -5.19
C SER A 92 -12.04 -10.20 -4.87
N LYS A 93 -11.95 -11.49 -5.19
CA LYS A 93 -12.96 -12.50 -4.84
C LYS A 93 -13.05 -12.68 -3.32
N GLY A 94 -11.91 -12.82 -2.64
CA GLY A 94 -11.84 -12.94 -1.18
C GLY A 94 -12.40 -11.70 -0.47
N LEU A 95 -12.02 -10.51 -0.91
CA LEU A 95 -12.56 -9.26 -0.38
C LEU A 95 -14.07 -9.15 -0.57
N ASN A 96 -14.58 -9.53 -1.74
CA ASN A 96 -16.01 -9.52 -1.99
C ASN A 96 -16.75 -10.53 -1.08
N ALA A 97 -16.21 -11.73 -0.91
CA ALA A 97 -16.76 -12.75 -0.02
C ALA A 97 -16.81 -12.25 1.44
N LEU A 98 -15.74 -11.63 1.93
CA LEU A 98 -15.68 -11.04 3.28
C LEU A 98 -16.72 -9.94 3.48
N ILE A 99 -16.80 -8.98 2.56
CA ILE A 99 -17.76 -7.87 2.64
C ILE A 99 -19.21 -8.41 2.66
N THR A 100 -19.51 -9.40 1.85
CA THR A 100 -20.85 -9.98 1.74
C THR A 100 -21.20 -10.82 2.96
N SER A 101 -20.32 -11.73 3.38
CA SER A 101 -20.60 -12.69 4.45
C SER A 101 -20.69 -12.06 5.83
N LEU A 102 -19.87 -11.02 6.07
CA LEU A 102 -19.87 -10.26 7.32
C LEU A 102 -20.81 -9.04 7.26
N ASN A 103 -21.52 -8.84 6.15
CA ASN A 103 -22.36 -7.67 5.92
C ASN A 103 -21.66 -6.34 6.23
N ILE A 104 -20.42 -6.20 5.74
CA ILE A 104 -19.56 -5.05 6.04
C ILE A 104 -20.13 -3.78 5.41
N ASN A 105 -20.35 -2.75 6.22
CA ASN A 105 -20.67 -1.42 5.71
C ASN A 105 -19.41 -0.79 5.08
N THR A 106 -19.37 -0.76 3.75
CA THR A 106 -18.22 -0.25 2.98
C THR A 106 -17.92 1.22 3.29
N ASN A 107 -18.94 2.04 3.60
CA ASN A 107 -18.71 3.44 3.96
C ASN A 107 -18.05 3.58 5.35
N GLU A 108 -18.43 2.75 6.29
CA GLU A 108 -17.80 2.72 7.61
C GLU A 108 -16.36 2.22 7.51
N MET A 109 -16.15 1.12 6.77
CA MET A 109 -14.80 0.58 6.52
C MET A 109 -13.91 1.61 5.83
N SER A 110 -14.42 2.32 4.83
CA SER A 110 -13.66 3.33 4.08
C SER A 110 -13.14 4.45 4.98
N LYS A 111 -13.96 4.91 5.92
CA LYS A 111 -13.57 5.92 6.92
C LYS A 111 -12.49 5.41 7.86
N TYR A 112 -12.60 4.15 8.29
CA TYR A 112 -11.63 3.54 9.21
C TYR A 112 -10.25 3.36 8.55
N ILE A 113 -10.23 2.84 7.32
CA ILE A 113 -8.96 2.59 6.60
C ILE A 113 -8.43 3.82 5.85
N LEU A 114 -9.13 4.96 5.91
CA LEU A 114 -8.83 6.19 5.19
C LEU A 114 -8.68 5.95 3.69
N PHE A 115 -9.69 5.31 3.09
CA PHE A 115 -9.71 4.96 1.68
C PHE A 115 -11.08 5.28 1.06
N ASP A 116 -11.11 5.67 -0.21
CA ASP A 116 -12.36 6.03 -0.88
C ASP A 116 -13.28 4.81 -1.06
N ALA A 117 -14.57 4.94 -0.65
CA ALA A 117 -15.53 3.85 -0.70
C ALA A 117 -15.84 3.38 -2.13
N SER A 118 -15.86 4.30 -3.10
CA SER A 118 -16.08 3.97 -4.51
C SER A 118 -14.89 3.23 -5.09
N HIS A 119 -13.67 3.56 -4.64
CA HIS A 119 -12.46 2.82 -5.04
C HIS A 119 -12.46 1.41 -4.44
N ILE A 120 -12.83 1.25 -3.16
CA ILE A 120 -13.01 -0.08 -2.53
C ILE A 120 -14.01 -0.92 -3.32
N SER A 121 -15.15 -0.33 -3.70
CA SER A 121 -16.15 -1.00 -4.52
C SER A 121 -15.62 -1.44 -5.89
N ARG A 122 -14.76 -0.65 -6.51
CA ARG A 122 -14.12 -1.01 -7.78
C ARG A 122 -13.10 -2.12 -7.62
N ILE A 123 -12.32 -2.12 -6.53
CA ILE A 123 -11.33 -3.17 -6.23
C ILE A 123 -12.03 -4.50 -5.98
N ARG A 124 -13.06 -4.54 -5.11
CA ARG A 124 -13.82 -5.78 -4.81
C ARG A 124 -14.48 -6.40 -6.05
N ASN A 125 -14.79 -5.58 -7.04
CA ASN A 125 -15.39 -6.03 -8.31
C ASN A 125 -14.34 -6.29 -9.41
N GLY A 126 -13.04 -6.26 -9.07
CA GLY A 126 -11.95 -6.48 -10.02
C GLY A 126 -11.77 -5.38 -11.07
N LYS A 127 -12.43 -4.21 -10.89
CA LYS A 127 -12.40 -3.08 -11.83
C LYS A 127 -11.29 -2.06 -11.54
N ALA A 128 -10.57 -2.23 -10.44
CA ALA A 128 -9.43 -1.41 -10.05
C ALA A 128 -8.43 -2.23 -9.25
N LYS A 129 -7.19 -1.73 -9.16
CA LYS A 129 -6.12 -2.30 -8.33
C LYS A 129 -5.74 -1.28 -7.26
N ALA A 130 -5.42 -1.76 -6.05
CA ALA A 130 -4.82 -0.90 -5.04
C ALA A 130 -3.36 -0.60 -5.44
N SER A 131 -2.90 0.62 -5.21
CA SER A 131 -1.51 1.02 -5.49
C SER A 131 -0.51 0.24 -4.64
N ASN A 132 -0.89 -0.08 -3.40
CA ASN A 132 -0.17 -1.00 -2.52
C ASN A 132 -1.17 -2.04 -1.98
N PRO A 133 -1.30 -3.20 -2.65
CA PRO A 133 -2.31 -4.19 -2.30
C PRO A 133 -2.07 -4.84 -0.94
N ILE A 134 -0.82 -5.02 -0.52
CA ILE A 134 -0.50 -5.59 0.81
C ILE A 134 -0.89 -4.61 1.91
N GLU A 135 -0.55 -3.34 1.79
CA GLU A 135 -0.94 -2.32 2.76
C GLU A 135 -2.47 -2.18 2.84
N PHE A 136 -3.12 -2.19 1.70
CA PHE A 136 -4.57 -2.15 1.61
C PHE A 136 -5.22 -3.37 2.29
N ALA A 137 -4.73 -4.59 2.02
CA ALA A 137 -5.15 -5.81 2.68
C ALA A 137 -4.96 -5.73 4.21
N ASN A 138 -3.80 -5.26 4.67
CA ASN A 138 -3.50 -5.11 6.10
C ASN A 138 -4.47 -4.14 6.80
N LYS A 139 -4.81 -3.02 6.17
CA LYS A 139 -5.80 -2.07 6.70
C LYS A 139 -7.19 -2.69 6.82
N ILE A 140 -7.62 -3.46 5.81
CA ILE A 140 -8.89 -4.18 5.84
C ILE A 140 -8.90 -5.23 6.94
N CYS A 141 -7.82 -6.01 7.08
CA CYS A 141 -7.66 -7.00 8.14
C CYS A 141 -7.77 -6.36 9.52
N SER A 142 -7.10 -5.23 9.74
CA SER A 142 -7.15 -4.49 11.00
C SER A 142 -8.57 -4.01 11.32
N TYR A 143 -9.31 -3.52 10.32
CA TYR A 143 -10.72 -3.14 10.49
C TYR A 143 -11.58 -4.34 10.88
N ILE A 144 -11.49 -5.43 10.12
CA ILE A 144 -12.27 -6.65 10.38
C ILE A 144 -11.97 -7.20 11.78
N TYR A 145 -10.69 -7.34 12.13
CA TYR A 145 -10.26 -7.82 13.42
C TYR A 145 -10.74 -6.94 14.59
N SER A 146 -10.84 -5.63 14.38
CA SER A 146 -11.33 -4.71 15.40
C SER A 146 -12.84 -4.80 15.66
N LYS A 147 -13.62 -5.07 14.60
CA LYS A 147 -15.09 -4.98 14.61
C LYS A 147 -15.79 -6.34 14.75
N TYR A 148 -15.28 -7.39 14.11
CA TYR A 148 -15.96 -8.68 13.95
C TYR A 148 -15.34 -9.71 14.87
N LYS A 149 -15.83 -9.74 16.12
CA LYS A 149 -15.26 -10.57 17.22
C LYS A 149 -16.24 -11.62 17.77
N SER A 150 -17.49 -11.61 17.29
CA SER A 150 -18.47 -12.59 17.75
C SER A 150 -18.06 -14.00 17.31
N PRO A 151 -18.48 -15.06 18.06
CA PRO A 151 -18.20 -16.44 17.64
C PRO A 151 -18.73 -16.75 16.22
N GLU A 152 -19.87 -16.13 15.85
CA GLU A 152 -20.47 -16.29 14.53
C GLU A 152 -19.60 -15.63 13.44
N ASP A 153 -19.11 -14.42 13.68
CA ASP A 153 -18.20 -13.73 12.74
C ASP A 153 -16.90 -14.51 12.55
N ILE A 154 -16.34 -15.02 13.66
CA ILE A 154 -15.12 -15.83 13.63
C ILE A 154 -15.34 -17.11 12.80
N ASN A 155 -16.49 -17.79 12.95
CA ASN A 155 -16.80 -18.95 12.15
C ASN A 155 -16.94 -18.61 10.64
N LYS A 156 -17.58 -17.48 10.33
CA LYS A 156 -17.66 -16.99 8.93
C LYS A 156 -16.29 -16.67 8.36
N LEU A 157 -15.43 -15.99 9.12
CA LEU A 157 -14.04 -15.71 8.72
C LEU A 157 -13.26 -16.98 8.44
N GLN A 158 -13.36 -17.99 9.32
CA GLN A 158 -12.70 -19.28 9.15
C GLN A 158 -13.14 -20.01 7.86
N SER A 159 -14.43 -19.98 7.56
CA SER A 159 -14.98 -20.63 6.34
C SER A 159 -14.52 -19.96 5.06
N ILE A 160 -14.30 -18.64 5.08
CA ILE A 160 -13.87 -17.87 3.89
C ILE A 160 -12.37 -18.00 3.64
N ILE A 161 -11.58 -17.96 4.71
CA ILE A 161 -10.11 -17.86 4.65
C ILE A 161 -9.47 -19.27 4.75
N GLY A 162 -10.23 -20.26 5.21
CA GLY A 162 -9.71 -21.63 5.35
C GLY A 162 -8.70 -21.82 6.49
N CYS A 163 -8.61 -20.86 7.45
CA CYS A 163 -7.67 -20.91 8.56
C CYS A 163 -8.31 -21.39 9.87
N LYS A 164 -7.47 -21.94 10.80
CA LYS A 164 -7.95 -22.34 12.13
C LYS A 164 -8.12 -21.12 13.04
N LYS A 165 -9.00 -21.22 14.06
CA LYS A 165 -9.25 -20.14 15.05
C LYS A 165 -7.97 -19.62 15.71
N SER A 166 -6.98 -20.51 15.94
CA SER A 166 -5.64 -20.15 16.47
C SER A 166 -4.83 -19.26 15.54
N ASP A 167 -5.17 -19.23 14.25
CA ASP A 167 -4.40 -18.54 13.20
C ASP A 167 -4.98 -17.15 12.87
N LEU A 168 -6.14 -16.81 13.48
CA LEU A 168 -6.77 -15.49 13.39
C LEU A 168 -6.05 -14.42 14.24
N THR A 169 -4.73 -14.51 14.37
CA THR A 169 -3.92 -13.38 14.83
C THR A 169 -3.78 -12.37 13.70
N ASN A 170 -3.72 -11.08 14.03
CA ASN A 170 -3.71 -10.01 13.03
C ASN A 170 -2.65 -10.23 11.92
N SER A 171 -1.45 -10.71 12.26
CA SER A 171 -0.37 -10.96 11.31
C SER A 171 -0.62 -12.16 10.38
N LYS A 172 -1.17 -13.28 10.89
CA LYS A 172 -1.45 -14.46 10.07
C LYS A 172 -2.67 -14.27 9.17
N PHE A 173 -3.70 -13.60 9.67
CA PHE A 173 -4.89 -13.23 8.88
C PHE A 173 -4.52 -12.35 7.69
N CYS A 174 -3.68 -11.34 7.91
CA CYS A 174 -3.20 -10.47 6.85
C CYS A 174 -2.37 -11.24 5.80
N HIS A 175 -1.53 -12.19 6.23
CA HIS A 175 -0.72 -13.00 5.31
C HIS A 175 -1.60 -13.89 4.43
N THR A 176 -2.65 -14.51 4.98
CA THR A 176 -3.55 -15.41 4.21
C THR A 176 -4.42 -14.65 3.20
N LEU A 177 -4.77 -13.39 3.47
CA LEU A 177 -5.51 -12.55 2.51
C LEU A 177 -4.62 -12.01 1.38
N SER A 178 -3.31 -11.96 1.57
CA SER A 178 -2.34 -11.44 0.60
C SER A 178 -1.58 -12.53 -0.18
N SER A 179 -1.80 -13.80 0.17
CA SER A 179 -1.27 -14.99 -0.52
C SER A 179 -2.25 -15.51 -1.56
#